data_92f016eb488f5aca80742ae6f19488cb
#
_entry.id   92f016eb488f5aca80742ae6f19488cb
#
_cell.length_a   1.000
_cell.length_b   1.000
_cell.length_c   1.000
_cell.angle_alpha   90.00
_cell.angle_beta   90.00
_cell.angle_gamma   90.00
#
_symmetry.space_group_name_H-M   'P 1'
#
loop_
_entity.id
_entity.type
_entity.pdbx_description
1 polymer ?
#
loop_
_entity_poly.entity_id
_entity_poly.type
_entity_poly.pdbx_seq_one_letter_code
_entity_poly.pdbx_strand_id
1 'polypeptide(L)'
;MILKSIVNNCNVHLKPSLVCDGVGVFALVDIKKGTVLFGDINPDVDYISFDKLADMQTEVINYLKSICNNGDKGVYLSRTISAINVSYYVNHSIDFNVSHDLSIDRYITTRDIAKGEEILCLYNENEIDW
;
A
#
# COMPACT_ATOMS: atom_id res chain seq x y z
N MET A 1 12.61 -11.52 21.70
CA MET A 1 11.96 -12.27 20.61
C MET A 1 11.05 -11.40 19.79
N ILE A 2 10.02 -10.79 20.37
CA ILE A 2 9.13 -9.85 19.65
C ILE A 2 9.90 -8.65 19.11
N LEU A 3 10.77 -8.07 19.92
CA LEU A 3 11.58 -6.92 19.50
C LEU A 3 12.48 -7.26 18.31
N LYS A 4 13.12 -8.43 18.33
CA LYS A 4 13.97 -8.89 17.22
C LYS A 4 13.17 -9.05 15.93
N SER A 5 11.94 -9.57 16.00
CA SER A 5 11.06 -9.72 14.86
C SER A 5 10.67 -8.34 14.27
N ILE A 6 10.33 -7.39 15.11
CA ILE A 6 10.01 -6.02 14.69
C ILE A 6 11.21 -5.38 14.00
N VAL A 7 12.39 -5.48 14.61
CA VAL A 7 13.61 -4.88 14.05
C VAL A 7 13.97 -5.49 12.70
N ASN A 8 13.87 -6.82 12.57
CA ASN A 8 14.19 -7.50 11.31
C ASN A 8 13.21 -7.18 10.18
N ASN A 9 12.00 -6.77 10.50
CA ASN A 9 10.99 -6.38 9.50
C ASN A 9 10.92 -4.88 9.25
N CYS A 10 11.74 -4.09 9.95
CA CYS A 10 11.80 -2.64 9.79
C CYS A 10 12.75 -2.29 8.62
N ASN A 11 12.29 -2.49 7.41
CA ASN A 11 13.09 -2.31 6.19
C ASN A 11 12.60 -1.19 5.28
N VAL A 12 11.49 -0.55 5.62
CA VAL A 12 10.91 0.57 4.87
C VAL A 12 10.50 1.70 5.80
N HIS A 13 10.36 2.90 5.23
CA HIS A 13 9.87 4.07 5.97
C HIS A 13 9.11 5.01 5.02
N LEU A 14 8.38 5.95 5.57
CA LEU A 14 7.61 6.93 4.81
C LEU A 14 8.43 8.18 4.55
N LYS A 15 8.33 8.71 3.33
CA LYS A 15 8.94 9.96 2.90
C LYS A 15 8.06 10.60 1.82
N PRO A 16 8.26 11.87 1.48
CA PRO A 16 7.61 12.45 0.30
C PRO A 16 7.92 11.63 -0.95
N SER A 17 6.88 11.30 -1.71
CA SER A 17 7.01 10.49 -2.92
C SER A 17 7.78 11.23 -4.02
N LEU A 18 8.50 10.47 -4.84
CA LEU A 18 9.18 10.98 -6.04
C LEU A 18 8.29 10.92 -7.28
N VAL A 19 7.16 10.21 -7.22
CA VAL A 19 6.30 9.94 -8.38
C VAL A 19 4.93 10.61 -8.28
N CYS A 20 4.58 11.13 -7.11
CA CYS A 20 3.32 11.83 -6.92
C CYS A 20 3.46 12.94 -5.87
N ASP A 21 2.43 13.78 -5.77
CA ASP A 21 2.37 14.84 -4.76
C ASP A 21 1.76 14.27 -3.48
N GLY A 22 2.53 13.48 -2.77
CA GLY A 22 2.07 12.80 -1.55
C GLY A 22 3.19 12.05 -0.88
N VAL A 23 2.80 11.12 -0.01
CA VAL A 23 3.72 10.27 0.73
C VAL A 23 3.98 8.99 -0.06
N GLY A 24 5.21 8.49 0.03
CA GLY A 24 5.60 7.20 -0.51
C GLY A 24 6.30 6.33 0.51
N VAL A 25 6.51 5.09 0.17
CA VAL A 25 7.25 4.10 0.95
C VAL A 25 8.64 3.95 0.34
N PHE A 26 9.68 4.05 1.15
CA PHE A 26 11.07 4.01 0.69
C PHE A 26 11.84 2.92 1.42
N ALA A 27 12.79 2.31 0.72
CA ALA A 27 13.68 1.32 1.32
C ALA A 27 14.60 2.00 2.34
N LEU A 28 14.54 1.55 3.57
CA LEU A 28 15.41 2.02 4.66
C LEU A 28 16.79 1.38 4.57
N VAL A 29 16.86 0.18 4.02
CA VAL A 29 18.07 -0.63 3.78
C VAL A 29 17.97 -1.28 2.42
N ASP A 30 19.07 -1.90 1.95
CA ASP A 30 19.03 -2.72 0.74
C ASP A 30 18.10 -3.91 0.95
N ILE A 31 17.24 -4.19 -0.03
CA ILE A 31 16.25 -5.27 0.04
C ILE A 31 16.47 -6.19 -1.16
N LYS A 32 16.58 -7.49 -0.92
CA LYS A 32 16.80 -8.48 -1.97
C LYS A 32 15.48 -8.85 -2.66
N LYS A 33 15.57 -9.17 -3.95
CA LYS A 33 14.48 -9.74 -4.73
C LYS A 33 13.85 -10.93 -4.00
N GLY A 34 12.52 -11.00 -4.04
CA GLY A 34 11.77 -12.08 -3.40
C GLY A 34 11.46 -11.86 -1.92
N THR A 35 11.77 -10.69 -1.39
CA THR A 35 11.45 -10.33 0.00
C THR A 35 9.97 -9.97 0.12
N VAL A 36 9.30 -10.56 1.12
CA VAL A 36 7.92 -10.19 1.48
C VAL A 36 7.98 -8.94 2.35
N LEU A 37 7.32 -7.88 1.89
CA LEU A 37 7.25 -6.61 2.62
C LEU A 37 6.00 -6.54 3.48
N PHE A 38 6.04 -5.72 4.53
CA PHE A 38 4.93 -5.37 5.41
C PHE A 38 4.41 -6.51 6.30
N GLY A 39 5.03 -7.69 6.24
CA GLY A 39 4.62 -8.84 7.07
C GLY A 39 3.17 -9.24 6.85
N ASP A 40 2.46 -9.57 7.93
CA ASP A 40 1.05 -9.92 7.88
C ASP A 40 0.21 -8.65 7.75
N ILE A 41 -0.34 -8.43 6.56
CA ILE A 41 -1.29 -7.35 6.33
C ILE A 41 -2.60 -7.72 7.01
N ASN A 42 -3.19 -6.75 7.72
CA ASN A 42 -4.43 -6.98 8.46
C ASN A 42 -5.55 -7.41 7.51
N PRO A 43 -6.15 -8.60 7.71
CA PRO A 43 -7.22 -9.08 6.85
C PRO A 43 -8.59 -8.41 7.11
N ASP A 44 -8.71 -7.57 8.12
CA ASP A 44 -9.96 -6.92 8.53
C ASP A 44 -10.30 -5.74 7.60
N VAL A 45 -10.61 -6.08 6.33
CA VAL A 45 -10.95 -5.11 5.30
C VAL A 45 -12.35 -5.44 4.79
N ASP A 46 -13.21 -4.43 4.73
CA ASP A 46 -14.54 -4.55 4.14
C ASP A 46 -14.57 -3.84 2.79
N TYR A 47 -15.29 -4.42 1.83
CA TYR A 47 -15.60 -3.74 0.57
C TYR A 47 -16.87 -2.91 0.74
N ILE A 48 -16.77 -1.61 0.48
CA ILE A 48 -17.88 -0.68 0.62
C ILE A 48 -18.17 -0.02 -0.72
N SER A 49 -19.41 -0.14 -1.19
CA SER A 49 -19.81 0.46 -2.45
C SER A 49 -19.81 1.99 -2.38
N PHE A 50 -19.55 2.65 -3.51
CA PHE A 50 -19.59 4.12 -3.60
C PHE A 50 -20.98 4.67 -3.25
N ASP A 51 -22.04 3.92 -3.52
CA ASP A 51 -23.40 4.33 -3.16
C ASP A 51 -23.56 4.53 -1.65
N LYS A 52 -22.93 3.67 -0.86
CA LYS A 52 -22.95 3.80 0.62
C LYS A 52 -22.08 4.93 1.12
N LEU A 53 -21.07 5.34 0.33
CA LEU A 53 -20.19 6.45 0.68
C LEU A 53 -20.77 7.80 0.25
N ALA A 54 -21.82 7.83 -0.57
CA ALA A 54 -22.35 9.05 -1.15
C ALA A 54 -22.87 10.04 -0.09
N ASP A 55 -23.29 9.55 1.08
CA ASP A 55 -23.79 10.39 2.18
C ASP A 55 -22.65 10.94 3.08
N MET A 56 -21.40 10.53 2.83
CA MET A 56 -20.26 11.01 3.61
C MET A 56 -19.77 12.35 3.07
N GLN A 57 -19.03 13.07 3.91
CA GLN A 57 -18.40 14.33 3.49
C GLN A 57 -17.44 14.09 2.33
N THR A 58 -17.42 15.01 1.37
CA THR A 58 -16.59 14.91 0.16
C THR A 58 -15.12 14.76 0.49
N GLU A 59 -14.62 15.48 1.48
CA GLU A 59 -13.23 15.41 1.93
C GLU A 59 -12.85 13.99 2.37
N VAL A 60 -13.77 13.32 3.11
CA VAL A 60 -13.56 11.96 3.59
C VAL A 60 -13.52 10.99 2.41
N ILE A 61 -14.47 11.11 1.48
CA ILE A 61 -14.53 10.25 0.29
C ILE A 61 -13.25 10.39 -0.53
N ASN A 62 -12.81 11.62 -0.78
CA ASN A 62 -11.60 11.89 -1.56
C ASN A 62 -10.35 11.32 -0.89
N TYR A 63 -10.25 11.44 0.43
CA TYR A 63 -9.13 10.86 1.18
C TYR A 63 -9.12 9.34 1.06
N LEU A 64 -10.26 8.69 1.27
CA LEU A 64 -10.36 7.23 1.18
C LEU A 64 -10.02 6.72 -0.21
N LYS A 65 -10.48 7.41 -1.25
CA LYS A 65 -10.13 7.06 -2.63
C LYS A 65 -8.64 7.20 -2.92
N SER A 66 -7.95 8.10 -2.22
CA SER A 66 -6.52 8.33 -2.43
C SER A 66 -5.65 7.28 -1.77
N ILE A 67 -6.11 6.60 -0.72
CA ILE A 67 -5.29 5.66 0.06
C ILE A 67 -5.76 4.21 -0.01
N CYS A 68 -7.01 3.96 -0.40
CA CYS A 68 -7.57 2.61 -0.41
C CYS A 68 -7.54 2.01 -1.81
N ASN A 69 -7.48 0.69 -1.87
CA ASN A 69 -7.67 -0.01 -3.14
C ASN A 69 -9.09 0.23 -3.64
N ASN A 70 -9.19 0.74 -4.85
CA ASN A 70 -10.46 1.01 -5.49
C ASN A 70 -10.82 -0.12 -6.45
N GLY A 71 -12.07 -0.59 -6.33
CA GLY A 71 -12.70 -1.36 -7.38
C GLY A 71 -13.55 -0.46 -8.25
N ASP A 72 -14.28 -1.04 -9.20
CA ASP A 72 -15.15 -0.29 -10.12
C ASP A 72 -16.30 0.42 -9.39
N LYS A 73 -16.79 -0.16 -8.30
CA LYS A 73 -18.02 0.28 -7.64
C LYS A 73 -17.85 0.56 -6.15
N GLY A 74 -16.64 0.52 -5.64
CA GLY A 74 -16.40 0.75 -4.23
C GLY A 74 -14.92 0.70 -3.86
N VAL A 75 -14.65 0.74 -2.57
CA VAL A 75 -13.30 0.73 -2.01
C VAL A 75 -13.18 -0.39 -0.97
N TYR A 76 -11.97 -0.88 -0.80
CA TYR A 76 -11.62 -1.78 0.31
C TYR A 76 -11.14 -0.94 1.48
N LEU A 77 -11.88 -0.98 2.57
CA LEU A 77 -11.62 -0.17 3.76
C LEU A 77 -11.25 -1.02 4.95
N SER A 78 -10.22 -0.62 5.67
CA SER A 78 -9.99 -1.10 7.03
C SER A 78 -11.08 -0.57 7.96
N ARG A 79 -11.46 -1.37 8.95
CA ARG A 79 -12.57 -1.01 9.85
C ARG A 79 -12.30 0.20 10.71
N THR A 80 -11.03 0.52 10.96
CA THR A 80 -10.63 1.72 11.69
C THR A 80 -9.46 2.40 10.99
N ILE A 81 -9.33 3.70 11.21
CA ILE A 81 -8.18 4.46 10.71
C ILE A 81 -6.86 3.91 11.26
N SER A 82 -6.89 3.37 12.48
CA SER A 82 -5.71 2.79 13.12
C SER A 82 -5.22 1.51 12.45
N ALA A 83 -6.05 0.85 11.65
CA ALA A 83 -5.68 -0.34 10.90
C ALA A 83 -5.05 -0.02 9.54
N ILE A 84 -5.02 1.23 9.14
CA ILE A 84 -4.31 1.67 7.94
C ILE A 84 -2.82 1.57 8.22
N ASN A 85 -2.13 0.78 7.41
CA ASN A 85 -0.71 0.50 7.59
C ASN A 85 0.14 1.09 6.46
N VAL A 86 1.46 0.90 6.56
CA VAL A 86 2.43 1.48 5.62
C VAL A 86 2.16 1.07 4.17
N SER A 87 1.62 -0.13 3.95
CA SER A 87 1.36 -0.63 2.58
C SER A 87 0.35 0.22 1.81
N TYR A 88 -0.50 0.97 2.51
CA TYR A 88 -1.48 1.87 1.89
C TYR A 88 -0.82 3.03 1.12
N TYR A 89 0.45 3.32 1.42
CA TYR A 89 1.18 4.44 0.82
C TYR A 89 2.10 4.02 -0.33
N VAL A 90 2.06 2.75 -0.74
CA VAL A 90 2.79 2.28 -1.92
C VAL A 90 2.15 2.88 -3.17
N ASN A 91 2.89 3.68 -3.91
CA ASN A 91 2.39 4.37 -5.08
C ASN A 91 2.51 3.52 -6.35
N HIS A 92 1.77 3.91 -7.37
CA HIS A 92 1.77 3.26 -8.67
C HIS A 92 2.91 3.74 -9.54
N SER A 93 3.52 2.81 -10.30
CA SER A 93 4.41 3.13 -11.40
C SER A 93 4.45 1.96 -12.39
N ILE A 94 4.61 2.29 -13.67
CA ILE A 94 4.90 1.27 -14.69
C ILE A 94 6.27 0.64 -14.41
N ASP A 95 7.20 1.43 -13.88
CA ASP A 95 8.52 0.98 -13.42
C ASP A 95 8.44 0.55 -11.96
N PHE A 96 7.73 -0.55 -11.71
CA PHE A 96 7.49 -1.07 -10.38
C PHE A 96 8.62 -1.97 -9.90
N ASN A 97 8.74 -2.11 -8.59
CA ASN A 97 9.74 -2.99 -7.95
C ASN A 97 9.12 -3.95 -6.93
N VAL A 98 7.81 -3.90 -6.73
CA VAL A 98 7.07 -4.89 -5.95
C VAL A 98 5.84 -5.33 -6.71
N SER A 99 5.37 -6.54 -6.40
CA SER A 99 4.14 -7.12 -6.91
C SER A 99 3.22 -7.43 -5.74
N HIS A 100 1.95 -7.12 -5.90
CA HIS A 100 0.93 -7.46 -4.91
C HIS A 100 0.30 -8.79 -5.30
N ASP A 101 0.61 -9.83 -4.54
CA ASP A 101 -0.02 -11.15 -4.73
C ASP A 101 -1.35 -11.15 -4.00
N LEU A 102 -2.43 -11.00 -4.75
CA LEU A 102 -3.79 -10.91 -4.20
C LEU A 102 -4.25 -12.22 -3.55
N SER A 103 -3.71 -13.37 -3.99
CA SER A 103 -4.12 -14.67 -3.45
C SER A 103 -3.74 -14.85 -1.98
N ILE A 104 -2.63 -14.24 -1.57
CA ILE A 104 -2.12 -14.30 -0.20
C ILE A 104 -2.03 -12.92 0.46
N ASP A 105 -2.46 -11.88 -0.24
CA ASP A 105 -2.41 -10.48 0.17
C ASP A 105 -1.02 -10.08 0.68
N ARG A 106 -0.01 -10.27 -0.17
CA ARG A 106 1.39 -9.97 0.14
C ARG A 106 2.01 -9.10 -0.94
N TYR A 107 2.89 -8.20 -0.51
CA TYR A 107 3.77 -7.46 -1.41
C TYR A 107 5.13 -8.16 -1.46
N ILE A 108 5.59 -8.50 -2.64
CA ILE A 108 6.84 -9.24 -2.85
C ILE A 108 7.71 -8.43 -3.80
N THR A 109 8.99 -8.22 -3.44
CA THR A 109 9.92 -7.50 -4.29
C THR A 109 10.22 -8.30 -5.56
N THR A 110 10.17 -7.62 -6.71
CA THR A 110 10.37 -8.24 -8.03
C THR A 110 11.82 -8.13 -8.51
N ARG A 111 12.62 -7.30 -7.85
CA ARG A 111 14.04 -7.11 -8.08
C ARG A 111 14.73 -6.65 -6.81
N ASP A 112 16.05 -6.61 -6.80
CA ASP A 112 16.79 -6.00 -5.71
C ASP A 112 16.45 -4.51 -5.65
N ILE A 113 16.27 -4.00 -4.43
CA ILE A 113 15.94 -2.61 -4.18
C ILE A 113 17.07 -2.01 -3.34
N ALA A 114 17.63 -0.91 -3.80
CA ALA A 114 18.68 -0.23 -3.06
C ALA A 114 18.09 0.65 -1.96
N LYS A 115 18.83 0.82 -0.89
CA LYS A 115 18.53 1.80 0.16
C LYS A 115 18.21 3.15 -0.47
N GLY A 116 17.08 3.73 -0.09
CA GLY A 116 16.63 5.04 -0.58
C GLY A 116 15.73 4.99 -1.81
N GLU A 117 15.57 3.84 -2.46
CA GLU A 117 14.62 3.71 -3.56
C GLU A 117 13.17 3.73 -3.04
N GLU A 118 12.29 4.33 -3.82
CA GLU A 118 10.85 4.27 -3.54
C GLU A 118 10.29 2.89 -3.91
N ILE A 119 9.46 2.34 -3.05
CA ILE A 119 8.72 1.10 -3.28
C ILE A 119 7.51 1.44 -4.13
N LEU A 120 7.44 0.85 -5.32
CA LEU A 120 6.40 1.15 -6.31
C LEU A 120 5.77 -0.15 -6.80
N CYS A 121 4.47 -0.12 -6.97
CA CYS A 121 3.66 -1.24 -7.43
C CYS A 121 2.92 -0.88 -8.70
N LEU A 122 2.73 -1.85 -9.58
CA LEU A 122 1.83 -1.67 -10.72
C LEU A 122 0.40 -1.98 -10.26
N TYR A 123 -0.45 -0.96 -10.18
CA TYR A 123 -1.86 -1.15 -9.90
C TYR A 123 -2.49 -1.82 -11.12
N ASN A 124 -3.43 -2.74 -10.90
CA ASN A 124 -4.16 -3.31 -12.02
C ASN A 124 -5.12 -2.26 -12.61
N GLU A 125 -5.63 -2.54 -13.83
CA GLU A 125 -6.45 -1.57 -14.57
C GLU A 125 -7.71 -1.14 -13.82
N ASN A 126 -8.26 -2.02 -12.99
CA ASN A 126 -9.46 -1.71 -12.20
C ASN A 126 -9.16 -0.82 -10.99
N GLU A 127 -7.90 -0.75 -10.56
CA GLU A 127 -7.46 0.06 -9.44
C GLU A 127 -7.03 1.47 -9.85
N ILE A 128 -6.86 1.72 -11.14
CA ILE A 128 -6.33 2.99 -11.67
C ILE A 128 -7.43 3.98 -12.01
N ASP A 129 -8.67 3.58 -11.96
CA ASP A 129 -9.81 4.38 -12.41
C ASP A 129 -10.30 5.33 -11.30
N TRP A 130 -9.44 6.31 -10.97
CA TRP A 130 -9.74 7.34 -9.97
C TRP A 130 -9.51 8.75 -10.50
#